data_1c3907e71e0978dfd1ca0a0700d98f3b
#
_entry.id   1c3907e71e0978dfd1ca0a0700d98f3b
#
_cell.length_a   1.000
_cell.length_b   1.000
_cell.length_c   1.000
_cell.angle_alpha   90.00
_cell.angle_beta   90.00
_cell.angle_gamma   90.00
#
_symmetry.space_group_name_H-M   'P 1'
#
loop_
_entity.id
_entity.type
_entity.pdbx_description
1 polymer ?
#
loop_
_entity_poly.entity_id
_entity_poly.type
_entity_poly.pdbx_seq_one_letter_code
_entity_poly.pdbx_strand_id
1 'polypeptide(L)'
;KDADGNTVKPTDEENAAAKEAASANANAALEAVRNGLLMEKAADNYDNGTYTDRPTGTYSGDAVTEWVFNEERQEGDLTLIESGDNYYVVLFHSRGRNDYNTVDVRHILFRVDTSDLDSKADDYQEKLDARKAEQKEAAEAALKKWEEGARTEDSFAELANELSADTGSNTKGGLYTEVYKGQMVTEFNDWCFDESRQ
;
A
#
# COMPACT_ATOMS: atom_id res chain seq x y z
N LYS A 1 -12.70 21.10 -16.23
CA LYS A 1 -13.68 21.85 -15.43
C LYS A 1 -14.54 22.66 -16.39
N ASP A 2 -15.84 22.76 -16.14
CA ASP A 2 -16.73 23.65 -16.90
C ASP A 2 -16.48 25.14 -16.55
N ALA A 3 -17.21 26.04 -17.21
CA ALA A 3 -17.09 27.50 -16.98
C ALA A 3 -17.44 27.90 -15.53
N ASP A 4 -18.15 27.06 -14.81
CA ASP A 4 -18.60 27.25 -13.43
C ASP A 4 -17.65 26.57 -12.41
N GLY A 5 -16.55 25.92 -12.88
CA GLY A 5 -15.53 25.31 -12.05
C GLY A 5 -15.82 23.86 -11.62
N ASN A 6 -16.93 23.25 -12.10
CA ASN A 6 -17.27 21.87 -11.76
C ASN A 6 -16.43 20.88 -12.56
N THR A 7 -16.19 19.70 -11.98
CA THR A 7 -15.48 18.61 -12.68
C THR A 7 -16.37 18.03 -13.76
N VAL A 8 -15.98 18.19 -15.02
CA VAL A 8 -16.64 17.55 -16.17
C VAL A 8 -16.04 16.17 -16.36
N LYS A 9 -16.88 15.14 -16.53
CA LYS A 9 -16.39 13.81 -16.92
C LYS A 9 -15.91 13.87 -18.37
N PRO A 10 -14.75 13.25 -18.68
CA PRO A 10 -14.29 13.13 -20.06
C PRO A 10 -15.32 12.40 -20.92
N THR A 11 -15.37 12.76 -22.19
CA THR A 11 -16.16 12.03 -23.19
C THR A 11 -15.49 10.70 -23.53
N ASP A 12 -16.23 9.78 -24.15
CA ASP A 12 -15.68 8.50 -24.61
C ASP A 12 -14.57 8.72 -25.65
N GLU A 13 -14.66 9.76 -26.48
CA GLU A 13 -13.66 10.13 -27.47
C GLU A 13 -12.37 10.66 -26.80
N GLU A 14 -12.50 11.50 -25.76
CA GLU A 14 -11.38 11.99 -24.97
C GLU A 14 -10.69 10.85 -24.22
N ASN A 15 -11.45 9.90 -23.65
CA ASN A 15 -10.92 8.73 -22.99
C ASN A 15 -10.17 7.82 -23.96
N ALA A 16 -10.72 7.60 -25.16
CA ALA A 16 -10.07 6.79 -26.22
C ALA A 16 -8.76 7.44 -26.68
N ALA A 17 -8.74 8.75 -26.90
CA ALA A 17 -7.54 9.49 -27.29
C ALA A 17 -6.47 9.45 -26.16
N ALA A 18 -6.87 9.59 -24.90
CA ALA A 18 -5.96 9.48 -23.75
C ALA A 18 -5.35 8.08 -23.64
N LYS A 19 -6.14 7.04 -23.87
CA LYS A 19 -5.67 5.65 -23.87
C LYS A 19 -4.69 5.38 -25.00
N GLU A 20 -4.95 5.88 -26.21
CA GLU A 20 -4.04 5.77 -27.33
C GLU A 20 -2.71 6.49 -27.07
N ALA A 21 -2.76 7.70 -26.51
CA ALA A 21 -1.56 8.45 -26.12
C ALA A 21 -0.76 7.70 -25.03
N ALA A 22 -1.42 7.15 -24.02
CA ALA A 22 -0.76 6.36 -22.98
C ALA A 22 -0.09 5.11 -23.54
N SER A 23 -0.74 4.41 -24.46
CA SER A 23 -0.17 3.25 -25.17
C SER A 23 1.07 3.64 -25.98
N ALA A 24 1.01 4.75 -26.73
CA ALA A 24 2.16 5.23 -27.49
C ALA A 24 3.35 5.60 -26.60
N ASN A 25 3.10 6.30 -25.49
CA ASN A 25 4.11 6.67 -24.50
C ASN A 25 4.75 5.43 -23.86
N ALA A 26 3.95 4.44 -23.49
CA ALA A 26 4.44 3.21 -22.88
C ALA A 26 5.30 2.38 -23.86
N ASN A 27 4.93 2.31 -25.14
CA ASN A 27 5.75 1.69 -26.17
C ASN A 27 7.08 2.44 -26.37
N ALA A 28 7.06 3.77 -26.39
CA ALA A 28 8.28 4.57 -26.50
C ALA A 28 9.19 4.40 -25.27
N ALA A 29 8.63 4.34 -24.07
CA ALA A 29 9.37 4.02 -22.84
C ALA A 29 10.00 2.63 -22.90
N LEU A 30 9.24 1.61 -23.33
CA LEU A 30 9.74 0.24 -23.53
C LEU A 30 10.96 0.21 -24.46
N GLU A 31 10.87 0.88 -25.60
CA GLU A 31 11.98 0.93 -26.56
C GLU A 31 13.19 1.71 -26.01
N ALA A 32 12.96 2.79 -25.25
CA ALA A 32 14.03 3.53 -24.60
C ALA A 32 14.79 2.64 -23.58
N VAL A 33 14.07 1.86 -22.79
CA VAL A 33 14.67 0.92 -21.82
C VAL A 33 15.42 -0.21 -22.55
N ARG A 34 14.87 -0.77 -23.64
CA ARG A 34 15.57 -1.74 -24.49
C ARG A 34 16.90 -1.21 -25.03
N ASN A 35 16.95 0.09 -25.29
CA ASN A 35 18.16 0.78 -25.76
C ASN A 35 19.08 1.25 -24.63
N GLY A 36 18.84 0.81 -23.39
CA GLY A 36 19.72 1.04 -22.25
C GLY A 36 19.40 2.25 -21.39
N LEU A 37 18.26 2.92 -21.60
CA LEU A 37 17.81 3.96 -20.68
C LEU A 37 17.33 3.32 -19.36
N LEU A 38 17.70 3.91 -18.22
CA LEU A 38 17.22 3.45 -16.91
C LEU A 38 15.70 3.59 -16.81
N MET A 39 15.04 2.63 -16.17
CA MET A 39 13.57 2.60 -15.97
C MET A 39 13.04 3.89 -15.35
N GLU A 40 13.70 4.38 -14.28
CA GLU A 40 13.35 5.65 -13.63
C GLU A 40 13.39 6.82 -14.63
N LYS A 41 14.46 6.90 -15.42
CA LYS A 41 14.62 7.97 -16.42
C LYS A 41 13.64 7.86 -17.57
N ALA A 42 13.23 6.65 -17.92
CA ALA A 42 12.18 6.44 -18.91
C ALA A 42 10.83 6.95 -18.40
N ALA A 43 10.50 6.75 -17.11
CA ALA A 43 9.29 7.27 -16.48
C ALA A 43 9.28 8.80 -16.40
N ASP A 44 10.42 9.42 -16.06
CA ASP A 44 10.57 10.89 -15.96
C ASP A 44 10.28 11.63 -17.28
N ASN A 45 10.29 10.96 -18.42
CA ASN A 45 10.00 11.57 -19.71
C ASN A 45 8.51 11.87 -19.97
N TYR A 46 7.63 11.42 -19.06
CA TYR A 46 6.17 11.53 -19.25
C TYR A 46 5.51 12.08 -17.97
N ASP A 47 4.62 13.05 -18.12
CA ASP A 47 3.92 13.73 -17.01
C ASP A 47 3.17 12.75 -16.09
N ASN A 48 2.67 11.64 -16.63
CA ASN A 48 1.95 10.60 -15.91
C ASN A 48 2.81 9.33 -15.73
N GLY A 49 4.10 9.39 -16.04
CA GLY A 49 5.03 8.30 -15.83
C GLY A 49 5.38 8.17 -14.35
N THR A 50 5.29 6.98 -13.80
CA THR A 50 5.75 6.69 -12.44
C THR A 50 6.67 5.49 -12.45
N TYR A 51 7.75 5.59 -11.68
CA TYR A 51 8.66 4.48 -11.45
C TYR A 51 8.45 3.90 -10.07
N THR A 52 8.40 2.58 -10.00
CA THR A 52 8.34 1.87 -8.73
C THR A 52 9.33 0.72 -8.76
N ASP A 53 10.31 0.74 -7.88
CA ASP A 53 11.15 -0.40 -7.59
C ASP A 53 10.45 -1.28 -6.55
N ARG A 54 10.01 -2.46 -6.99
CA ARG A 54 9.37 -3.45 -6.11
C ARG A 54 10.22 -4.71 -6.10
N PRO A 55 11.09 -4.86 -5.11
CA PRO A 55 11.99 -6.00 -5.04
C PRO A 55 11.27 -7.33 -4.80
N THR A 56 10.05 -7.31 -4.26
CA THR A 56 9.26 -8.53 -4.04
C THR A 56 7.78 -8.23 -4.23
N GLY A 57 7.07 -9.20 -4.74
CA GLY A 57 5.62 -9.15 -4.87
C GLY A 57 4.97 -10.40 -4.30
N THR A 58 3.71 -10.25 -3.94
CA THR A 58 2.81 -11.38 -3.73
C THR A 58 2.01 -11.57 -5.01
N TYR A 59 1.79 -12.82 -5.39
CA TYR A 59 0.92 -13.12 -6.52
C TYR A 59 -0.51 -12.68 -6.19
N SER A 60 -1.08 -11.79 -7.00
CA SER A 60 -2.43 -11.25 -6.83
C SER A 60 -3.39 -11.69 -7.95
N GLY A 61 -2.88 -12.39 -8.97
CA GLY A 61 -3.66 -12.83 -10.13
C GLY A 61 -3.95 -11.71 -11.15
N ASP A 62 -3.31 -10.54 -11.01
CA ASP A 62 -3.34 -9.51 -12.05
C ASP A 62 -2.32 -9.80 -13.16
N ALA A 63 -2.47 -9.16 -14.33
CA ALA A 63 -1.65 -9.41 -15.49
C ALA A 63 -0.14 -9.17 -15.25
N VAL A 64 0.23 -8.24 -14.37
CA VAL A 64 1.63 -7.96 -14.02
C VAL A 64 2.18 -9.10 -13.19
N THR A 65 1.48 -9.52 -12.14
CA THR A 65 1.93 -10.63 -11.28
C THR A 65 1.91 -11.97 -12.02
N GLU A 66 0.94 -12.22 -12.91
CA GLU A 66 0.96 -13.40 -13.78
C GLU A 66 2.23 -13.46 -14.62
N TRP A 67 2.63 -12.32 -15.22
CA TRP A 67 3.85 -12.28 -16.02
C TRP A 67 5.10 -12.44 -15.17
N VAL A 68 5.20 -11.74 -14.03
CA VAL A 68 6.39 -11.76 -13.15
C VAL A 68 6.59 -13.13 -12.51
N PHE A 69 5.51 -13.80 -12.10
CA PHE A 69 5.59 -15.11 -11.44
C PHE A 69 5.69 -16.30 -12.41
N ASN A 70 5.62 -16.07 -13.71
CA ASN A 70 5.87 -17.14 -14.70
C ASN A 70 7.29 -17.69 -14.52
N GLU A 71 7.39 -19.01 -14.34
CA GLU A 71 8.65 -19.71 -14.05
C GLU A 71 9.72 -19.56 -15.13
N GLU A 72 9.32 -19.26 -16.36
CA GLU A 72 10.22 -19.07 -17.50
C GLU A 72 10.95 -17.72 -17.50
N ARG A 73 10.56 -16.76 -16.63
CA ARG A 73 11.17 -15.43 -16.59
C ARG A 73 12.63 -15.49 -16.21
N GLN A 74 13.45 -14.71 -16.92
CA GLN A 74 14.90 -14.58 -16.73
C GLN A 74 15.25 -13.10 -16.43
N GLU A 75 16.36 -12.89 -15.74
CA GLU A 75 16.89 -11.56 -15.50
C GLU A 75 17.06 -10.79 -16.82
N GLY A 76 16.52 -9.56 -16.84
CA GLY A 76 16.53 -8.73 -18.03
C GLY A 76 15.31 -8.90 -18.95
N ASP A 77 14.41 -9.86 -18.68
CA ASP A 77 13.15 -9.95 -19.41
C ASP A 77 12.35 -8.65 -19.25
N LEU A 78 11.92 -8.09 -20.38
CA LEU A 78 11.26 -6.80 -20.46
C LEU A 78 9.99 -6.91 -21.29
N THR A 79 8.89 -6.36 -20.80
CA THR A 79 7.60 -6.39 -21.48
C THR A 79 6.78 -5.13 -21.25
N LEU A 80 5.73 -4.96 -22.07
CA LEU A 80 4.65 -4.02 -21.88
C LEU A 80 3.37 -4.79 -21.57
N ILE A 81 2.71 -4.42 -20.50
CA ILE A 81 1.44 -5.03 -20.04
C ILE A 81 0.37 -3.95 -19.97
N GLU A 82 -0.76 -4.22 -20.62
CA GLU A 82 -1.99 -3.44 -20.43
C GLU A 82 -2.81 -4.06 -19.29
N SER A 83 -3.22 -3.25 -18.31
CA SER A 83 -4.09 -3.70 -17.23
C SER A 83 -5.02 -2.57 -16.82
N GLY A 84 -6.30 -2.74 -17.08
CA GLY A 84 -7.32 -1.71 -16.92
C GLY A 84 -7.03 -0.49 -17.82
N ASP A 85 -6.93 0.68 -17.20
CA ASP A 85 -6.63 1.94 -17.89
C ASP A 85 -5.14 2.28 -17.88
N ASN A 86 -4.29 1.35 -17.46
CA ASN A 86 -2.86 1.59 -17.31
C ASN A 86 -2.03 0.69 -18.23
N TYR A 87 -0.84 1.19 -18.57
CA TYR A 87 0.20 0.46 -19.26
C TYR A 87 1.44 0.37 -18.38
N TYR A 88 1.98 -0.83 -18.23
CA TYR A 88 3.13 -1.12 -17.39
C TYR A 88 4.30 -1.60 -18.24
N VAL A 89 5.41 -0.87 -18.24
CA VAL A 89 6.69 -1.40 -18.71
C VAL A 89 7.32 -2.13 -17.54
N VAL A 90 7.49 -3.44 -17.66
CA VAL A 90 7.94 -4.31 -16.57
C VAL A 90 9.26 -4.95 -16.91
N LEU A 91 10.28 -4.74 -16.10
CA LEU A 91 11.58 -5.38 -16.16
C LEU A 91 11.69 -6.44 -15.06
N PHE A 92 11.94 -7.68 -15.45
CA PHE A 92 12.21 -8.75 -14.50
C PHE A 92 13.66 -8.68 -14.03
N HIS A 93 13.86 -8.51 -12.74
CA HIS A 93 15.20 -8.35 -12.16
C HIS A 93 15.74 -9.67 -11.65
N SER A 94 15.02 -10.32 -10.75
CA SER A 94 15.45 -11.59 -10.17
C SER A 94 14.30 -12.35 -9.53
N ARG A 95 14.55 -13.61 -9.23
CA ARG A 95 13.66 -14.44 -8.42
C ARG A 95 14.43 -14.96 -7.20
N GLY A 96 13.82 -14.83 -6.05
CA GLY A 96 14.35 -15.35 -4.81
C GLY A 96 13.25 -16.01 -3.99
N ARG A 97 13.67 -16.77 -2.97
CA ARG A 97 12.76 -17.25 -1.94
C ARG A 97 12.83 -16.30 -0.74
N ASN A 98 11.70 -16.04 -0.14
CA ASN A 98 11.63 -15.34 1.14
C ASN A 98 11.73 -16.38 2.25
N ASP A 99 12.94 -16.65 2.71
CA ASP A 99 13.21 -17.60 3.79
C ASP A 99 13.24 -16.85 5.14
N TYR A 100 12.08 -16.48 5.64
CA TYR A 100 11.89 -15.90 6.97
C TYR A 100 10.59 -16.42 7.58
N ASN A 101 10.49 -16.38 8.91
CA ASN A 101 9.27 -16.74 9.60
C ASN A 101 8.20 -15.67 9.43
N THR A 102 6.97 -16.07 9.16
CA THR A 102 5.81 -15.21 9.34
C THR A 102 5.55 -15.01 10.83
N VAL A 103 4.76 -13.99 11.17
CA VAL A 103 4.41 -13.74 12.57
C VAL A 103 2.88 -13.73 12.75
N ASP A 104 2.45 -14.24 13.90
CA ASP A 104 1.09 -14.07 14.38
C ASP A 104 1.09 -12.90 15.36
N VAL A 105 0.17 -11.94 15.18
CA VAL A 105 0.15 -10.72 15.98
C VAL A 105 -1.26 -10.30 16.31
N ARG A 106 -1.46 -9.80 17.53
CA ARG A 106 -2.68 -9.10 17.94
C ARG A 106 -2.43 -7.61 18.02
N HIS A 107 -3.41 -6.83 17.57
CA HIS A 107 -3.36 -5.38 17.68
C HIS A 107 -4.73 -4.78 18.04
N ILE A 108 -4.69 -3.54 18.49
CA ILE A 108 -5.85 -2.70 18.73
C ILE A 108 -5.65 -1.42 17.91
N LEU A 109 -6.54 -1.16 16.96
CA LEU A 109 -6.49 0.05 16.14
C LEU A 109 -7.30 1.17 16.79
N PHE A 110 -6.65 2.28 17.11
CA PHE A 110 -7.29 3.53 17.47
C PHE A 110 -7.29 4.45 16.25
N ARG A 111 -8.44 4.59 15.60
CA ARG A 111 -8.57 5.31 14.33
C ARG A 111 -8.77 6.79 14.58
N VAL A 112 -7.96 7.61 13.91
CA VAL A 112 -8.19 9.05 13.82
C VAL A 112 -9.24 9.30 12.74
N ASP A 113 -10.44 9.73 13.14
CA ASP A 113 -11.48 10.14 12.19
C ASP A 113 -11.19 11.56 11.68
N THR A 114 -11.08 11.69 10.37
CA THR A 114 -10.84 12.97 9.68
C THR A 114 -11.95 13.33 8.70
N SER A 115 -13.07 12.60 8.73
CA SER A 115 -14.15 12.69 7.75
C SER A 115 -14.85 14.07 7.69
N ASP A 116 -14.84 14.80 8.81
CA ASP A 116 -15.42 16.14 8.96
C ASP A 116 -14.37 17.27 8.88
N LEU A 117 -13.09 16.94 8.62
CA LEU A 117 -12.03 17.94 8.49
C LEU A 117 -11.87 18.37 7.03
N ASP A 118 -11.87 19.69 6.81
CA ASP A 118 -11.47 20.25 5.52
C ASP A 118 -9.93 20.34 5.45
N SER A 119 -9.32 19.51 4.59
CA SER A 119 -7.87 19.47 4.43
C SER A 119 -7.24 20.77 3.90
N LYS A 120 -8.07 21.75 3.45
CA LYS A 120 -7.62 23.05 2.98
C LYS A 120 -7.83 24.17 4.02
N ALA A 121 -8.44 23.87 5.17
CA ALA A 121 -8.65 24.84 6.23
C ALA A 121 -7.33 25.16 6.94
N ASP A 122 -7.15 26.42 7.32
CA ASP A 122 -5.92 26.90 8.00
C ASP A 122 -5.67 26.16 9.34
N ASP A 123 -6.74 25.70 9.99
CA ASP A 123 -6.68 24.97 11.27
C ASP A 123 -6.68 23.44 11.12
N TYR A 124 -6.59 22.92 9.88
CA TYR A 124 -6.60 21.47 9.62
C TYR A 124 -5.55 20.72 10.41
N GLN A 125 -4.30 21.17 10.36
CA GLN A 125 -3.19 20.49 11.04
C GLN A 125 -3.37 20.49 12.56
N GLU A 126 -3.80 21.61 13.14
CA GLU A 126 -4.06 21.72 14.58
C GLU A 126 -5.15 20.71 15.04
N LYS A 127 -6.26 20.64 14.28
CA LYS A 127 -7.35 19.70 14.55
C LYS A 127 -6.92 18.25 14.39
N LEU A 128 -6.13 17.96 13.35
CA LEU A 128 -5.59 16.61 13.12
C LEU A 128 -4.67 16.18 14.25
N ASP A 129 -3.79 17.06 14.71
CA ASP A 129 -2.84 16.77 15.78
C ASP A 129 -3.55 16.59 17.14
N ALA A 130 -4.60 17.38 17.41
CA ALA A 130 -5.43 17.21 18.58
C ALA A 130 -6.13 15.83 18.59
N ARG A 131 -6.71 15.39 17.47
CA ARG A 131 -7.34 14.07 17.34
C ARG A 131 -6.33 12.93 17.46
N LYS A 132 -5.14 13.08 16.88
CA LYS A 132 -4.06 12.11 17.06
C LYS A 132 -3.66 11.99 18.53
N ALA A 133 -3.55 13.10 19.24
CA ALA A 133 -3.21 13.10 20.66
C ALA A 133 -4.28 12.37 21.50
N GLU A 134 -5.57 12.60 21.22
CA GLU A 134 -6.69 11.92 21.86
C GLU A 134 -6.63 10.40 21.64
N GLN A 135 -6.44 9.96 20.38
CA GLN A 135 -6.34 8.53 20.07
C GLN A 135 -5.10 7.89 20.66
N LYS A 136 -4.00 8.62 20.76
CA LYS A 136 -2.79 8.16 21.45
C LYS A 136 -3.04 7.97 22.95
N GLU A 137 -3.70 8.91 23.60
CA GLU A 137 -4.07 8.79 25.04
C GLU A 137 -4.98 7.58 25.27
N ALA A 138 -5.95 7.35 24.40
CA ALA A 138 -6.81 6.16 24.46
C ALA A 138 -6.02 4.86 24.29
N ALA A 139 -5.06 4.82 23.38
CA ALA A 139 -4.19 3.67 23.19
C ALA A 139 -3.29 3.40 24.42
N GLU A 140 -2.71 4.45 24.99
CA GLU A 140 -1.90 4.37 26.23
C GLU A 140 -2.74 3.89 27.42
N ALA A 141 -3.99 4.37 27.54
CA ALA A 141 -4.91 3.92 28.57
C ALA A 141 -5.29 2.43 28.41
N ALA A 142 -5.51 1.96 27.18
CA ALA A 142 -5.77 0.56 26.90
C ALA A 142 -4.56 -0.33 27.24
N LEU A 143 -3.35 0.09 26.87
CA LEU A 143 -2.11 -0.61 27.22
C LEU A 143 -1.96 -0.70 28.75
N LYS A 144 -2.14 0.41 29.45
CA LYS A 144 -2.09 0.45 30.90
C LYS A 144 -3.13 -0.47 31.54
N LYS A 145 -4.38 -0.47 31.05
CA LYS A 145 -5.45 -1.38 31.52
C LYS A 145 -5.03 -2.84 31.38
N TRP A 146 -4.37 -3.21 30.29
CA TRP A 146 -3.86 -4.55 30.10
C TRP A 146 -2.68 -4.88 31.02
N GLU A 147 -1.72 -3.95 31.17
CA GLU A 147 -0.52 -4.13 32.01
C GLU A 147 -0.86 -4.24 33.50
N GLU A 148 -1.86 -3.50 33.98
CA GLU A 148 -2.36 -3.55 35.36
C GLU A 148 -3.33 -4.73 35.61
N GLY A 149 -3.81 -5.37 34.54
CA GLY A 149 -4.72 -6.51 34.56
C GLY A 149 -4.03 -7.87 34.54
N ALA A 150 -4.66 -8.83 33.88
CA ALA A 150 -4.18 -10.21 33.83
C ALA A 150 -2.92 -10.40 32.96
N ARG A 151 -2.64 -9.49 32.02
CA ARG A 151 -1.49 -9.52 31.10
C ARG A 151 -1.38 -10.82 30.29
N THR A 152 -2.51 -11.40 29.95
CA THR A 152 -2.60 -12.60 29.14
C THR A 152 -2.99 -12.26 27.71
N GLU A 153 -2.75 -13.20 26.77
CA GLU A 153 -3.23 -13.08 25.41
C GLU A 153 -4.75 -12.95 25.35
N ASP A 154 -5.48 -13.72 26.15
CA ASP A 154 -6.94 -13.66 26.22
C ASP A 154 -7.43 -12.28 26.68
N SER A 155 -6.82 -11.70 27.72
CA SER A 155 -7.19 -10.36 28.18
C SER A 155 -6.86 -9.26 27.17
N PHE A 156 -5.84 -9.43 26.33
CA PHE A 156 -5.57 -8.54 25.21
C PHE A 156 -6.62 -8.72 24.11
N ALA A 157 -7.01 -9.96 23.81
CA ALA A 157 -8.03 -10.25 22.81
C ALA A 157 -9.40 -9.66 23.21
N GLU A 158 -9.76 -9.71 24.49
CA GLU A 158 -10.98 -9.06 25.02
C GLU A 158 -10.94 -7.55 24.79
N LEU A 159 -9.83 -6.89 25.12
CA LEU A 159 -9.65 -5.46 24.86
C LEU A 159 -9.70 -5.11 23.38
N ALA A 160 -9.13 -5.95 22.53
CA ALA A 160 -9.19 -5.74 21.08
C ALA A 160 -10.61 -5.87 20.53
N ASN A 161 -11.40 -6.82 21.04
CA ASN A 161 -12.81 -6.94 20.68
C ASN A 161 -13.65 -5.74 21.14
N GLU A 162 -13.28 -5.14 22.30
CA GLU A 162 -13.98 -4.00 22.89
C GLU A 162 -13.61 -2.66 22.20
N LEU A 163 -12.31 -2.44 21.92
CA LEU A 163 -11.77 -1.12 21.63
C LEU A 163 -11.29 -0.93 20.19
N SER A 164 -10.99 -2.03 19.46
CA SER A 164 -10.36 -1.89 18.15
C SER A 164 -11.32 -1.41 17.08
N ALA A 165 -10.93 -0.36 16.35
CA ALA A 165 -11.60 0.14 15.17
C ALA A 165 -11.26 -0.65 13.89
N ASP A 166 -10.44 -1.70 13.99
CA ASP A 166 -10.10 -2.56 12.85
C ASP A 166 -11.17 -3.63 12.64
N THR A 167 -12.04 -3.40 11.68
CA THR A 167 -13.14 -4.33 11.35
C THR A 167 -12.69 -5.68 10.79
N GLY A 168 -11.43 -5.80 10.36
CA GLY A 168 -10.85 -7.06 9.85
C GLY A 168 -10.49 -8.06 10.95
N SER A 169 -10.19 -7.57 12.16
CA SER A 169 -9.70 -8.39 13.26
C SER A 169 -10.39 -8.17 14.61
N ASN A 170 -11.17 -7.11 14.80
CA ASN A 170 -11.79 -6.77 16.10
C ASN A 170 -12.77 -7.82 16.65
N THR A 171 -13.31 -8.69 15.81
CA THR A 171 -14.16 -9.82 16.25
C THR A 171 -13.37 -11.11 16.50
N LYS A 172 -12.05 -11.05 16.27
CA LYS A 172 -11.09 -12.17 16.44
C LYS A 172 -10.03 -11.83 17.50
N GLY A 173 -10.32 -10.89 18.39
CA GLY A 173 -9.37 -10.44 19.39
C GLY A 173 -8.17 -9.70 18.81
N GLY A 174 -8.34 -9.01 17.68
CA GLY A 174 -7.27 -8.27 17.00
C GLY A 174 -6.23 -9.15 16.30
N LEU A 175 -6.49 -10.46 16.10
CA LEU A 175 -5.52 -11.42 15.58
C LEU A 175 -5.37 -11.34 14.05
N TYR A 176 -4.13 -11.23 13.62
CA TYR A 176 -3.66 -11.57 12.27
C TYR A 176 -2.66 -12.73 12.35
N THR A 177 -2.80 -13.71 11.48
CA THR A 177 -1.92 -14.88 11.40
C THR A 177 -1.12 -14.87 10.12
N GLU A 178 0.05 -15.51 10.15
CA GLU A 178 0.92 -15.69 8.98
C GLU A 178 1.28 -14.38 8.28
N VAL A 179 1.41 -13.28 9.06
CA VAL A 179 1.81 -11.98 8.53
C VAL A 179 3.21 -12.07 7.94
N TYR A 180 3.38 -11.65 6.70
CA TYR A 180 4.67 -11.63 6.00
C TYR A 180 5.21 -10.20 5.87
N LYS A 181 6.53 -10.07 5.63
CA LYS A 181 7.19 -8.77 5.47
C LYS A 181 6.58 -7.98 4.31
N GLY A 182 6.20 -6.74 4.60
CA GLY A 182 5.60 -5.83 3.62
C GLY A 182 4.09 -5.95 3.47
N GLN A 183 3.43 -6.82 4.23
CA GLN A 183 1.97 -6.95 4.21
C GLN A 183 1.26 -5.77 4.91
N MET A 184 1.85 -5.27 5.97
CA MET A 184 1.29 -4.21 6.80
C MET A 184 1.96 -2.86 6.51
N VAL A 185 1.40 -1.77 7.03
CA VAL A 185 2.03 -0.44 7.00
C VAL A 185 3.42 -0.49 7.64
N THR A 186 4.31 0.39 7.19
CA THR A 186 5.75 0.34 7.50
C THR A 186 6.03 0.20 9.00
N GLU A 187 5.44 1.05 9.83
CA GLU A 187 5.70 1.07 11.28
C GLU A 187 5.24 -0.23 11.97
N PHE A 188 4.12 -0.79 11.52
CA PHE A 188 3.61 -2.07 12.02
C PHE A 188 4.48 -3.24 11.54
N ASN A 189 4.87 -3.22 10.25
CA ASN A 189 5.76 -4.22 9.68
C ASN A 189 7.10 -4.26 10.42
N ASP A 190 7.73 -3.09 10.60
CA ASP A 190 9.05 -2.98 11.24
C ASP A 190 8.99 -3.44 12.70
N TRP A 191 7.89 -3.15 13.39
CA TRP A 191 7.67 -3.66 14.74
C TRP A 191 7.53 -5.18 14.77
N CYS A 192 6.77 -5.79 13.84
CA CYS A 192 6.55 -7.23 13.77
C CYS A 192 7.82 -8.02 13.45
N PHE A 193 8.70 -7.45 12.63
CA PHE A 193 9.91 -8.13 12.14
C PHE A 193 11.21 -7.60 12.76
N ASP A 194 11.11 -6.85 13.85
CA ASP A 194 12.26 -6.45 14.65
C ASP A 194 12.87 -7.67 15.34
N GLU A 195 14.08 -8.05 14.94
CA GLU A 195 14.80 -9.20 15.45
C GLU A 195 15.04 -9.18 16.97
N SER A 196 15.01 -7.99 17.59
CA SER A 196 15.14 -7.86 19.05
C SER A 196 13.90 -8.32 19.83
N ARG A 197 12.79 -8.65 19.14
CA ARG A 197 11.50 -9.05 19.75
C ARG A 197 11.25 -10.57 19.69
N GLN A 198 12.22 -11.34 19.29
CA GLN A 198 12.14 -12.80 19.22
C GLN A 198 12.42 -13.46 20.57
#